data_05554dc35c87fc9302f97ab824256d2d
#
_entry.id   05554dc35c87fc9302f97ab824256d2d
#
_cell.length_a   1.000
_cell.length_b   1.000
_cell.length_c   1.000
_cell.angle_alpha   90.00
_cell.angle_beta   90.00
_cell.angle_gamma   90.00
#
_symmetry.space_group_name_H-M   'P 1'
#
loop_
_entity.id
_entity.type
_entity.pdbx_description
1 polymer ?
#
loop_
_entity_poly.entity_id
_entity_poly.type
_entity_poly.pdbx_seq_one_letter_code
_entity_poly.pdbx_strand_id
1 'polypeptide(L)'
;MGEIFKRTVPDVPLAWTGERLTNSAGPQVEIEHLHRYFVARTLCRGLDVLDIACGEGYGSAFLAQTARSVVGVDVDQATVAHASATYAEPNLRFLEGDARRIPLPDGCVDAVVSFETIEHLYEHDAFLAEVRRVLRPGGRFVVSSPERDVYSPTGAASNPYHVRELTRA
;
A
#
# COMPACT_ATOMS: atom_id res chain seq x y z
N MET A 1 4.93 -6.65 20.21
CA MET A 1 4.22 -6.47 18.92
C MET A 1 3.66 -7.76 18.30
N GLY A 2 3.87 -8.92 18.89
CA GLY A 2 3.49 -10.25 18.35
C GLY A 2 1.99 -10.60 18.30
N GLU A 3 1.08 -9.77 18.79
CA GLU A 3 -0.37 -10.13 18.87
C GLU A 3 -1.30 -9.30 17.99
N ILE A 4 -0.78 -8.33 17.23
CA ILE A 4 -1.64 -7.49 16.37
C ILE A 4 -2.09 -8.24 15.10
N PHE A 5 -1.32 -9.22 14.64
CA PHE A 5 -1.60 -10.03 13.46
C PHE A 5 -1.50 -11.51 13.80
N LYS A 6 -2.55 -12.29 13.52
CA LYS A 6 -2.47 -13.75 13.51
C LYS A 6 -1.75 -14.19 12.24
N ARG A 7 -0.45 -14.42 12.33
CA ARG A 7 0.32 -15.03 11.24
C ARG A 7 0.05 -16.54 11.23
N THR A 8 -0.32 -17.07 10.10
CA THR A 8 -0.65 -18.50 9.91
C THR A 8 0.52 -19.33 9.41
N VAL A 9 1.63 -18.73 9.02
CA VAL A 9 2.80 -19.41 8.43
C VAL A 9 4.08 -18.95 9.11
N PRO A 10 5.13 -19.83 9.25
CA PRO A 10 6.44 -19.44 9.71
C PRO A 10 7.01 -18.30 8.85
N ASP A 11 7.63 -17.33 9.51
CA ASP A 11 8.24 -16.15 8.93
C ASP A 11 9.34 -16.56 7.93
N VAL A 12 9.01 -16.77 6.65
CA VAL A 12 9.99 -16.86 5.59
C VAL A 12 10.19 -15.43 5.10
N PRO A 13 11.32 -14.78 5.44
CA PRO A 13 11.53 -13.40 5.07
C PRO A 13 11.64 -13.30 3.55
N LEU A 14 10.87 -12.40 2.95
CA LEU A 14 11.10 -11.98 1.58
C LEU A 14 12.47 -11.31 1.47
N ALA A 15 13.15 -11.53 0.33
CA ALA A 15 14.42 -10.86 0.07
C ALA A 15 14.19 -9.34 0.05
N TRP A 16 15.01 -8.61 0.81
CA TRP A 16 14.95 -7.15 0.79
C TRP A 16 15.44 -6.62 -0.55
N THR A 17 14.59 -5.87 -1.25
CA THR A 17 14.87 -5.32 -2.58
C THR A 17 15.37 -3.87 -2.53
N GLY A 18 15.42 -3.24 -1.35
CA GLY A 18 15.82 -1.85 -1.17
C GLY A 18 14.66 -0.84 -1.18
N GLU A 19 13.52 -1.19 -1.76
CA GLU A 19 12.35 -0.32 -1.88
C GLU A 19 11.20 -0.71 -0.97
N ARG A 20 11.08 -2.02 -0.71
CA ARG A 20 9.98 -2.58 0.06
C ARG A 20 10.28 -2.52 1.54
N LEU A 21 9.32 -2.02 2.34
CA LEU A 21 9.37 -2.21 3.77
C LEU A 21 9.23 -3.71 4.06
N THR A 22 10.33 -4.34 4.47
CA THR A 22 10.32 -5.70 5.00
C THR A 22 10.39 -5.65 6.52
N ASN A 23 10.08 -6.75 7.19
CA ASN A 23 10.27 -6.91 8.64
C ASN A 23 11.72 -6.68 9.11
N SER A 24 12.67 -6.51 8.19
CA SER A 24 14.08 -6.17 8.44
C SER A 24 14.37 -4.66 8.36
N ALA A 25 13.42 -3.81 7.98
CA ALA A 25 13.56 -2.36 8.10
C ALA A 25 13.57 -1.97 9.57
N GLY A 26 14.38 -0.97 9.93
CA GLY A 26 14.53 -0.56 11.33
C GLY A 26 13.20 -0.11 11.97
N PRO A 27 13.08 -0.19 13.32
CA PRO A 27 11.81 0.01 14.04
C PRO A 27 11.16 1.37 13.80
N GLN A 28 11.92 2.40 13.45
CA GLN A 28 11.37 3.73 13.17
C GLN A 28 10.55 3.75 11.88
N VAL A 29 11.06 3.14 10.81
CA VAL A 29 10.38 3.07 9.50
C VAL A 29 9.10 2.24 9.63
N GLU A 30 9.14 1.15 10.38
CA GLU A 30 7.97 0.32 10.68
C GLU A 30 6.87 1.12 11.41
N ILE A 31 7.24 1.94 12.40
CA ILE A 31 6.29 2.78 13.16
C ILE A 31 5.64 3.83 12.24
N GLU A 32 6.40 4.49 11.37
CA GLU A 32 5.89 5.49 10.45
C GLU A 32 4.89 4.90 9.45
N HIS A 33 5.19 3.71 8.90
CA HIS A 33 4.27 3.01 8.02
C HIS A 33 3.00 2.56 8.74
N LEU A 34 3.12 1.97 9.93
CA LEU A 34 1.97 1.58 10.73
C LEU A 34 1.09 2.77 11.08
N HIS A 35 1.66 3.94 11.39
CA HIS A 35 0.91 5.15 11.69
C HIS A 35 0.00 5.57 10.52
N ARG A 36 0.48 5.51 9.26
CA ARG A 36 -0.34 5.79 8.07
C ARG A 36 -1.55 4.86 7.99
N TYR A 37 -1.32 3.56 8.21
CA TYR A 37 -2.40 2.57 8.22
C TYR A 37 -3.38 2.75 9.39
N PHE A 38 -2.95 3.25 10.57
CA PHE A 38 -3.85 3.61 11.66
C PHE A 38 -4.83 4.72 11.25
N VAL A 39 -4.35 5.74 10.56
CA VAL A 39 -5.20 6.82 10.03
C VAL A 39 -6.15 6.27 8.97
N ALA A 40 -5.62 5.53 7.98
CA ALA A 40 -6.41 4.94 6.90
C ALA A 40 -7.51 4.00 7.43
N ARG A 41 -7.20 3.17 8.43
CA ARG A 41 -8.16 2.26 9.06
C ARG A 41 -9.39 2.98 9.61
N THR A 42 -9.19 4.16 10.20
CA THR A 42 -10.31 4.98 10.70
C THR A 42 -11.16 5.50 9.54
N LEU A 43 -10.53 5.96 8.45
CA LEU A 43 -11.20 6.48 7.27
C LEU A 43 -11.90 5.40 6.44
N CYS A 44 -11.43 4.14 6.52
CA CYS A 44 -11.89 3.00 5.71
C CYS A 44 -12.84 2.07 6.46
N ARG A 45 -13.26 2.40 7.69
CA ARG A 45 -14.14 1.54 8.49
C ARG A 45 -15.46 1.25 7.76
N GLY A 46 -15.78 -0.05 7.61
CA GLY A 46 -17.02 -0.54 6.98
C GLY A 46 -17.09 -0.35 5.46
N LEU A 47 -15.99 0.04 4.81
CA LEU A 47 -15.89 0.28 3.37
C LEU A 47 -15.28 -0.92 2.63
N ASP A 48 -15.54 -0.99 1.31
CA ASP A 48 -14.77 -1.83 0.40
C ASP A 48 -13.51 -1.08 0.00
N VAL A 49 -12.34 -1.64 0.25
CA VAL A 49 -11.04 -0.97 0.17
C VAL A 49 -10.13 -1.67 -0.83
N LEU A 50 -9.46 -0.89 -1.66
CA LEU A 50 -8.27 -1.29 -2.40
C LEU A 50 -7.04 -0.73 -1.69
N ASP A 51 -6.07 -1.59 -1.39
CA ASP A 51 -4.72 -1.22 -0.93
C ASP A 51 -3.74 -1.49 -2.08
N ILE A 52 -3.30 -0.44 -2.79
CA ILE A 52 -2.48 -0.56 -4.00
C ILE A 52 -1.01 -0.36 -3.69
N ALA A 53 -0.15 -1.24 -4.24
CA ALA A 53 1.23 -1.47 -3.85
C ALA A 53 1.33 -1.93 -2.38
N CYS A 54 0.55 -2.96 -2.04
CA CYS A 54 0.34 -3.42 -0.66
C CYS A 54 1.56 -4.12 -0.03
N GLY A 55 2.60 -4.40 -0.81
CA GLY A 55 3.82 -5.05 -0.35
C GLY A 55 3.52 -6.38 0.34
N GLU A 56 4.15 -6.64 1.49
CA GLU A 56 3.98 -7.88 2.28
C GLU A 56 2.56 -8.10 2.84
N GLY A 57 1.63 -7.16 2.65
CA GLY A 57 0.21 -7.31 2.98
C GLY A 57 -0.18 -7.02 4.43
N TYR A 58 0.76 -6.65 5.32
CA TYR A 58 0.45 -6.35 6.72
C TYR A 58 -0.53 -5.18 6.86
N GLY A 59 -0.40 -4.14 6.00
CA GLY A 59 -1.29 -2.99 5.96
C GLY A 59 -2.70 -3.38 5.54
N SER A 60 -2.83 -4.18 4.48
CA SER A 60 -4.10 -4.72 4.01
C SER A 60 -4.79 -5.56 5.11
N ALA A 61 -4.04 -6.41 5.81
CA ALA A 61 -4.56 -7.20 6.93
C ALA A 61 -5.02 -6.32 8.10
N PHE A 62 -4.28 -5.23 8.36
CA PHE A 62 -4.68 -4.27 9.38
C PHE A 62 -5.96 -3.50 9.02
N LEU A 63 -6.14 -3.12 7.75
CA LEU A 63 -7.36 -2.51 7.24
C LEU A 63 -8.55 -3.48 7.33
N ALA A 64 -8.33 -4.76 7.02
CA ALA A 64 -9.36 -5.80 7.02
C ALA A 64 -10.03 -5.98 8.39
N GLN A 65 -9.37 -5.64 9.49
CA GLN A 65 -9.94 -5.72 10.84
C GLN A 65 -11.19 -4.83 11.03
N THR A 66 -11.37 -3.79 10.21
CA THR A 66 -12.50 -2.86 10.34
C THR A 66 -13.20 -2.53 9.02
N ALA A 67 -12.58 -2.79 7.89
CA ALA A 67 -13.19 -2.64 6.57
C ALA A 67 -14.24 -3.74 6.32
N ARG A 68 -15.15 -3.49 5.38
CA ARG A 68 -16.11 -4.51 4.91
C ARG A 68 -15.38 -5.56 4.09
N SER A 69 -14.54 -5.13 3.16
CA SER A 69 -13.63 -5.99 2.39
C SER A 69 -12.35 -5.23 2.03
N VAL A 70 -11.25 -5.97 1.85
CA VAL A 70 -9.97 -5.42 1.39
C VAL A 70 -9.44 -6.25 0.23
N VAL A 71 -8.96 -5.59 -0.80
CA VAL A 71 -8.16 -6.17 -1.87
C VAL A 71 -6.80 -5.51 -1.83
N GLY A 72 -5.75 -6.27 -1.50
CA GLY A 72 -4.35 -5.85 -1.67
C GLY A 72 -3.89 -6.14 -3.09
N VAL A 73 -3.25 -5.18 -3.73
CA VAL A 73 -2.68 -5.34 -5.08
C VAL A 73 -1.21 -4.96 -5.04
N ASP A 74 -0.36 -5.83 -5.57
CA ASP A 74 1.07 -5.56 -5.77
C ASP A 74 1.52 -6.08 -7.13
N VAL A 75 2.55 -5.47 -7.72
CA VAL A 75 3.09 -5.85 -9.02
C VAL A 75 3.96 -7.11 -8.93
N ASP A 76 4.51 -7.41 -7.76
CA ASP A 76 5.40 -8.56 -7.55
C ASP A 76 4.60 -9.80 -7.12
N GLN A 77 4.54 -10.78 -8.01
CA GLN A 77 3.86 -12.05 -7.80
C GLN A 77 4.36 -12.80 -6.54
N ALA A 78 5.66 -12.76 -6.25
CA ALA A 78 6.22 -13.44 -5.08
C ALA A 78 5.71 -12.81 -3.78
N THR A 79 5.60 -11.49 -3.76
CA THR A 79 5.04 -10.71 -2.65
C THR A 79 3.55 -11.01 -2.44
N VAL A 80 2.78 -11.06 -3.52
CA VAL A 80 1.35 -11.42 -3.48
C VAL A 80 1.14 -12.83 -2.95
N ALA A 81 1.97 -13.78 -3.38
CA ALA A 81 1.94 -15.15 -2.88
C ALA A 81 2.27 -15.24 -1.39
N HIS A 82 3.30 -14.50 -0.94
CA HIS A 82 3.67 -14.38 0.47
C HIS A 82 2.53 -13.78 1.31
N ALA A 83 1.98 -12.65 0.87
CA ALA A 83 0.87 -11.98 1.55
C ALA A 83 -0.35 -12.90 1.70
N SER A 84 -0.72 -13.60 0.62
CA SER A 84 -1.84 -14.54 0.59
C SER A 84 -1.64 -15.74 1.52
N ALA A 85 -0.39 -16.22 1.67
CA ALA A 85 -0.06 -17.31 2.58
C ALA A 85 -0.01 -16.86 4.05
N THR A 86 0.35 -15.60 4.29
CA THR A 86 0.57 -15.05 5.64
C THR A 86 -0.74 -14.55 6.27
N TYR A 87 -1.63 -13.93 5.50
CA TYR A 87 -2.84 -13.30 5.98
C TYR A 87 -4.09 -13.96 5.35
N ALA A 88 -4.93 -14.53 6.19
CA ALA A 88 -6.08 -15.35 5.77
C ALA A 88 -7.41 -14.84 6.34
N GLU A 89 -7.57 -13.54 6.53
CA GLU A 89 -8.83 -12.93 6.96
C GLU A 89 -9.92 -13.17 5.89
N PRO A 90 -11.15 -13.53 6.29
CA PRO A 90 -12.21 -13.92 5.34
C PRO A 90 -12.67 -12.79 4.40
N ASN A 91 -12.38 -11.53 4.76
CA ASN A 91 -12.69 -10.33 3.99
C ASN A 91 -11.47 -9.72 3.29
N LEU A 92 -10.34 -10.45 3.22
CA LEU A 92 -9.09 -10.01 2.61
C LEU A 92 -8.70 -10.93 1.47
N ARG A 93 -8.25 -10.37 0.36
CA ARG A 93 -7.60 -11.10 -0.73
C ARG A 93 -6.49 -10.27 -1.36
N PHE A 94 -5.54 -10.95 -1.98
CA PHE A 94 -4.42 -10.32 -2.68
C PHE A 94 -4.45 -10.69 -4.17
N LEU A 95 -4.06 -9.74 -5.02
CA LEU A 95 -3.99 -9.91 -6.48
C LEU A 95 -2.69 -9.32 -7.01
N GLU A 96 -2.09 -9.98 -7.99
CA GLU A 96 -1.04 -9.40 -8.79
C GLU A 96 -1.62 -8.35 -9.74
N GLY A 97 -0.98 -7.17 -9.82
CA GLY A 97 -1.42 -6.11 -10.73
C GLY A 97 -0.56 -4.86 -10.68
N ASP A 98 -0.54 -4.16 -11.81
CA ASP A 98 0.14 -2.87 -11.95
C ASP A 98 -0.80 -1.73 -11.50
N ALA A 99 -0.27 -0.78 -10.73
CA ALA A 99 -1.02 0.40 -10.29
C ALA A 99 -1.55 1.25 -11.46
N ARG A 100 -0.91 1.17 -12.62
CA ARG A 100 -1.32 1.85 -13.88
C ARG A 100 -2.38 1.07 -14.66
N ARG A 101 -2.71 -0.15 -14.23
CA ARG A 101 -3.73 -1.04 -14.81
C ARG A 101 -4.28 -1.96 -13.72
N ILE A 102 -5.04 -1.39 -12.81
CA ILE A 102 -5.58 -2.09 -11.64
C ILE A 102 -6.52 -3.23 -12.06
N PRO A 103 -6.30 -4.48 -11.60
CA PRO A 103 -7.07 -5.66 -12.01
C PRO A 103 -8.45 -5.74 -11.32
N LEU A 104 -9.16 -4.62 -11.24
CA LEU A 104 -10.49 -4.50 -10.64
C LEU A 104 -11.46 -3.81 -11.60
N PRO A 105 -12.77 -4.13 -11.50
CA PRO A 105 -13.82 -3.46 -12.28
C PRO A 105 -13.95 -1.97 -11.93
N ASP A 106 -14.61 -1.22 -12.80
CA ASP A 106 -14.99 0.18 -12.58
C ASP A 106 -15.95 0.29 -11.38
N GLY A 107 -15.77 1.34 -10.56
CA GLY A 107 -16.69 1.68 -9.48
C GLY A 107 -16.92 0.56 -8.46
N CYS A 108 -15.92 -0.23 -8.14
CA CYS A 108 -16.08 -1.42 -7.30
C CYS A 108 -15.65 -1.22 -5.84
N VAL A 109 -14.92 -0.15 -5.51
CA VAL A 109 -14.45 0.13 -4.15
C VAL A 109 -14.90 1.50 -3.65
N ASP A 110 -15.02 1.64 -2.33
CA ASP A 110 -15.39 2.88 -1.65
C ASP A 110 -14.16 3.72 -1.29
N ALA A 111 -13.02 3.06 -1.12
CA ALA A 111 -11.74 3.72 -0.82
C ALA A 111 -10.57 3.05 -1.53
N VAL A 112 -9.59 3.86 -1.91
CA VAL A 112 -8.26 3.42 -2.36
C VAL A 112 -7.24 3.96 -1.36
N VAL A 113 -6.35 3.10 -0.89
CA VAL A 113 -5.18 3.43 -0.05
C VAL A 113 -3.93 3.18 -0.88
N SER A 114 -2.97 4.10 -0.84
CA SER A 114 -1.67 3.97 -1.50
C SER A 114 -0.62 4.76 -0.72
N PHE A 115 0.34 4.06 -0.16
CA PHE A 115 1.39 4.69 0.63
C PHE A 115 2.75 4.43 0.03
N GLU A 116 3.56 5.49 -0.12
CA GLU A 116 4.93 5.45 -0.64
C GLU A 116 4.99 4.68 -1.98
N THR A 117 4.19 5.12 -2.95
CA THR A 117 4.02 4.44 -4.25
C THR A 117 4.18 5.39 -5.43
N ILE A 118 3.51 6.55 -5.38
CA ILE A 118 3.40 7.46 -6.53
C ILE A 118 4.77 8.01 -6.94
N GLU A 119 5.70 8.16 -6.02
CA GLU A 119 7.08 8.59 -6.26
C GLU A 119 7.90 7.60 -7.09
N HIS A 120 7.47 6.32 -7.13
CA HIS A 120 8.12 5.27 -7.95
C HIS A 120 7.54 5.16 -9.36
N LEU A 121 6.50 5.92 -9.68
CA LEU A 121 5.83 5.88 -10.97
C LEU A 121 6.21 7.09 -11.84
N TYR A 122 6.49 6.85 -13.12
CA TYR A 122 6.64 7.92 -14.11
C TYR A 122 5.27 8.45 -14.56
N GLU A 123 4.29 7.55 -14.73
CA GLU A 123 2.99 7.82 -15.32
C GLU A 123 1.93 8.11 -14.24
N HIS A 124 2.09 9.21 -13.50
CA HIS A 124 1.14 9.61 -12.45
C HIS A 124 -0.30 9.73 -12.96
N ASP A 125 -0.49 10.28 -14.18
CA ASP A 125 -1.83 10.46 -14.77
C ASP A 125 -2.52 9.12 -15.03
N ALA A 126 -1.78 8.10 -15.47
CA ALA A 126 -2.32 6.76 -15.68
C ALA A 126 -2.74 6.12 -14.33
N PHE A 127 -1.90 6.24 -13.31
CA PHE A 127 -2.23 5.77 -11.96
C PHE A 127 -3.48 6.46 -11.40
N LEU A 128 -3.55 7.79 -11.47
CA LEU A 128 -4.69 8.55 -10.97
C LEU A 128 -5.98 8.27 -11.75
N ALA A 129 -5.88 8.01 -13.07
CA ALA A 129 -7.01 7.60 -13.89
C ALA A 129 -7.55 6.23 -13.43
N GLU A 130 -6.69 5.26 -13.13
CA GLU A 130 -7.08 3.96 -12.63
C GLU A 130 -7.69 4.03 -11.22
N VAL A 131 -7.10 4.82 -10.31
CA VAL A 131 -7.69 5.09 -8.99
C VAL A 131 -9.11 5.64 -9.14
N ARG A 132 -9.28 6.65 -10.01
CA ARG A 132 -10.61 7.23 -10.29
C ARG A 132 -11.58 6.21 -10.89
N ARG A 133 -11.11 5.34 -11.79
CA ARG A 133 -11.92 4.32 -12.45
C ARG A 133 -12.50 3.30 -11.48
N VAL A 134 -11.67 2.81 -10.55
CA VAL A 134 -12.10 1.77 -9.60
C VAL A 134 -12.93 2.32 -8.43
N LEU A 135 -12.80 3.62 -8.12
CA LEU A 135 -13.58 4.27 -7.08
C LEU A 135 -15.03 4.45 -7.49
N ARG A 136 -15.95 4.15 -6.57
CA ARG A 136 -17.34 4.57 -6.67
C ARG A 136 -17.46 6.10 -6.63
N PRO A 137 -18.51 6.69 -7.23
CA PRO A 137 -18.79 8.11 -7.04
C PRO A 137 -18.84 8.51 -5.57
N GLY A 138 -18.07 9.53 -5.19
CA GLY A 138 -17.91 9.96 -3.80
C GLY A 138 -16.95 9.11 -2.97
N GLY A 139 -16.26 8.15 -3.58
CA GLY A 139 -15.20 7.35 -2.95
C GLY A 139 -13.99 8.19 -2.52
N ARG A 140 -13.11 7.61 -1.70
CA ARG A 140 -11.98 8.27 -1.06
C ARG A 140 -10.67 7.75 -1.61
N PHE A 141 -9.71 8.65 -1.85
CA PHE A 141 -8.32 8.30 -2.10
C PHE A 141 -7.46 8.77 -0.93
N VAL A 142 -6.81 7.83 -0.24
CA VAL A 142 -5.89 8.08 0.89
C VAL A 142 -4.49 7.76 0.40
N VAL A 143 -3.65 8.79 0.28
CA VAL A 143 -2.33 8.67 -0.31
C VAL A 143 -1.28 9.33 0.58
N SER A 144 -0.08 8.75 0.63
CA SER A 144 1.13 9.42 1.12
C SER A 144 2.26 9.26 0.12
N SER A 145 3.15 10.23 0.12
CA SER A 145 4.38 10.26 -0.63
C SER A 145 5.38 11.18 0.08
N PRO A 146 6.68 10.93 0.00
CA PRO A 146 7.68 11.86 0.51
C PRO A 146 7.51 13.25 -0.11
N GLU A 147 7.66 14.27 0.71
CA GLU A 147 7.73 15.65 0.24
C GLU A 147 9.18 15.97 -0.14
N ARG A 148 9.41 16.33 -1.42
CA ARG A 148 10.75 16.47 -2.01
C ARG A 148 11.68 17.39 -1.22
N ASP A 149 11.21 18.55 -0.82
CA ASP A 149 12.05 19.59 -0.20
C ASP A 149 12.41 19.25 1.26
N VAL A 150 11.69 18.29 1.86
CA VAL A 150 11.94 17.73 3.20
C VAL A 150 12.76 16.44 3.12
N TYR A 151 12.37 15.52 2.23
CA TYR A 151 12.97 14.19 2.13
C TYR A 151 14.29 14.20 1.36
N SER A 152 14.34 14.93 0.22
CA SER A 152 15.51 15.05 -0.66
C SER A 152 15.92 16.51 -0.84
N PRO A 153 16.30 17.24 0.24
CA PRO A 153 16.70 18.64 0.13
C PRO A 153 17.93 18.77 -0.78
N THR A 154 18.05 19.91 -1.45
CA THR A 154 19.15 20.20 -2.39
C THR A 154 20.51 19.87 -1.78
N GLY A 155 21.25 18.95 -2.40
CA GLY A 155 22.56 18.47 -1.93
C GLY A 155 22.52 17.19 -1.07
N ALA A 156 21.37 16.67 -0.72
CA ALA A 156 21.25 15.34 -0.12
C ALA A 156 21.32 14.23 -1.20
N ALA A 157 21.69 13.01 -0.79
CA ALA A 157 21.60 11.84 -1.66
C ALA A 157 20.12 11.55 -1.91
N SER A 158 19.69 11.60 -3.19
CA SER A 158 18.33 11.20 -3.57
C SER A 158 18.18 9.68 -3.44
N ASN A 159 16.99 9.22 -3.09
CA ASN A 159 16.66 7.81 -3.16
C ASN A 159 16.71 7.35 -4.64
N PRO A 160 17.56 6.35 -5.01
CA PRO A 160 17.73 5.95 -6.40
C PRO A 160 16.46 5.33 -7.02
N TYR A 161 15.48 4.97 -6.21
CA TYR A 161 14.22 4.38 -6.64
C TYR A 161 13.10 5.39 -6.81
N HIS A 162 13.26 6.64 -6.30
CA HIS A 162 12.28 7.70 -6.51
C HIS A 162 12.49 8.34 -7.88
N VAL A 163 11.54 8.12 -8.78
CA VAL A 163 11.60 8.69 -10.14
C VAL A 163 11.02 10.10 -10.19
N ARG A 164 10.08 10.43 -9.30
CA ARG A 164 9.45 11.74 -9.22
C ARG A 164 8.82 11.99 -7.85
N GLU A 165 9.52 12.70 -6.99
CA GLU A 165 8.97 13.18 -5.72
C GLU A 165 8.08 14.42 -5.92
N LEU A 166 7.01 14.50 -5.12
CA LEU A 166 6.07 15.61 -5.15
C LEU A 166 6.54 16.76 -4.25
N THR A 167 6.12 17.98 -4.58
CA THR A 167 6.30 19.17 -3.74
C THR A 167 4.95 19.72 -3.32
N ARG A 168 4.92 20.41 -2.18
CA ARG A 168 3.75 21.23 -1.82
C ARG A 168 3.62 22.38 -2.83
N ALA A 169 2.38 22.67 -3.22
CA ALA A 169 2.06 23.82 -4.05
C ALA A 169 2.11 25.13 -3.24
#